data_3bb503cfbf5cc280daeb9b0cd00321c8
#
_entry.id   3bb503cfbf5cc280daeb9b0cd00321c8
#
_cell.length_a   1.000
_cell.length_b   1.000
_cell.length_c   1.000
_cell.angle_alpha   90.00
_cell.angle_beta   90.00
_cell.angle_gamma   90.00
#
_symmetry.space_group_name_H-M   'P 1'
#
loop_
_entity.id
_entity.type
_entity.pdbx_description
1 polymer ?
#
loop_
_entity_poly.entity_id
_entity_poly.type
_entity_poly.pdbx_seq_one_letter_code
_entity_poly.pdbx_strand_id
1 'polypeptide(L)'
;RYVPEGCQPGDLLNVFIYLDNEERLVATTLTPLVQVGEFACLEVAWVNEYGAFLNWGLMKDLFVPFREQKMKMQVGKKYVIHAHLDDESYRIVASAKVDRYLSKEAAPYQAGDEVDILIWQKTDLGFKAIIENMYSGLLYDSEIFQSLHTGDRVKAFIKQIREDGKI
;
A
#
# COMPACT_ATOMS: atom_id res chain seq x y z
N ARG A 1 11.14 -10.50 22.24
CA ARG A 1 10.31 -9.39 22.77
C ARG A 1 11.20 -8.16 22.84
N TYR A 2 11.01 -7.24 21.95
CA TYR A 2 11.76 -5.98 21.94
C TYR A 2 11.02 -4.99 22.83
N VAL A 3 11.61 -4.66 23.97
CA VAL A 3 11.26 -3.49 24.77
C VAL A 3 12.29 -2.41 24.40
N PRO A 4 11.88 -1.17 24.06
CA PRO A 4 12.83 -0.09 23.78
C PRO A 4 13.79 0.13 24.96
N GLU A 5 15.04 0.41 24.66
CA GLU A 5 16.03 0.74 25.71
C GLU A 5 15.56 1.94 26.53
N GLY A 6 15.70 1.84 27.84
CA GLY A 6 15.30 2.90 28.77
C GLY A 6 13.82 2.97 29.12
N CYS A 7 12.97 2.07 28.57
CA CYS A 7 11.56 2.03 28.87
C CYS A 7 11.29 1.53 30.29
N GLN A 8 10.43 2.24 31.04
CA GLN A 8 10.05 1.91 32.41
C GLN A 8 8.54 1.64 32.52
N PRO A 9 8.10 0.84 33.51
CA PRO A 9 6.68 0.66 33.80
C PRO A 9 5.97 2.01 34.01
N GLY A 10 4.87 2.21 33.29
CA GLY A 10 4.11 3.47 33.29
C GLY A 10 4.36 4.39 32.09
N ASP A 11 5.38 4.10 31.29
CA ASP A 11 5.64 4.85 30.07
C ASP A 11 4.57 4.57 29.00
N LEU A 12 4.18 5.61 28.26
CA LEU A 12 3.28 5.50 27.12
C LEU A 12 4.11 5.30 25.84
N LEU A 13 3.80 4.25 25.11
CA LEU A 13 4.46 3.91 23.85
C LEU A 13 3.43 3.85 22.71
N ASN A 14 3.78 4.44 21.58
CA ASN A 14 3.07 4.18 20.32
C ASN A 14 3.50 2.82 19.78
N VAL A 15 2.54 1.93 19.60
CA VAL A 15 2.81 0.56 19.13
C VAL A 15 1.90 0.22 17.96
N PHE A 16 2.42 -0.60 17.05
CA PHE A 16 1.64 -1.28 16.04
C PHE A 16 1.26 -2.67 16.54
N ILE A 17 0.00 -3.07 16.35
CA ILE A 17 -0.54 -4.35 16.83
C ILE A 17 -0.86 -5.25 15.64
N TYR A 18 -0.41 -6.49 15.70
CA TYR A 18 -0.70 -7.51 14.69
C TYR A 18 -0.72 -8.91 15.29
N LEU A 19 -1.18 -9.90 14.53
CA LEU A 19 -1.13 -11.31 14.93
C LEU A 19 0.18 -11.95 14.47
N ASP A 20 0.87 -12.64 15.38
CA ASP A 20 2.04 -13.44 15.03
C ASP A 20 1.65 -14.78 14.35
N ASN A 21 2.63 -15.65 14.11
CA ASN A 21 2.39 -16.93 13.44
C ASN A 21 1.56 -17.92 14.28
N GLU A 22 1.52 -17.71 15.62
CA GLU A 22 0.75 -18.51 16.58
C GLU A 22 -0.60 -17.85 16.93
N GLU A 23 -1.05 -16.87 16.13
CA GLU A 23 -2.31 -16.12 16.31
C GLU A 23 -2.40 -15.32 17.61
N ARG A 24 -1.25 -14.98 18.19
CA ARG A 24 -1.19 -14.14 19.39
C ARG A 24 -1.10 -12.67 18.99
N LEU A 25 -1.79 -11.81 19.73
CA LEU A 25 -1.62 -10.37 19.61
C LEU A 25 -0.20 -9.96 20.05
N VAL A 26 0.49 -9.31 19.15
CA VAL A 26 1.84 -8.78 19.36
C VAL A 26 1.83 -7.28 19.13
N ALA A 27 2.45 -6.55 20.03
CA ALA A 27 2.72 -5.12 19.89
C ALA A 27 4.20 -4.90 19.54
N THR A 28 4.47 -3.99 18.62
CA THR A 28 5.84 -3.57 18.25
C THR A 28 5.93 -2.06 18.18
N THR A 29 7.09 -1.52 18.52
CA THR A 29 7.41 -0.10 18.29
C THR A 29 7.95 0.17 16.90
N LEU A 30 8.17 -0.88 16.08
CA LEU A 30 8.52 -0.73 14.68
C LEU A 30 7.33 -0.15 13.90
N THR A 31 7.62 0.75 12.98
CA THR A 31 6.61 1.31 12.09
C THR A 31 6.55 0.48 10.81
N PRO A 32 5.41 -0.14 10.49
CA PRO A 32 5.27 -0.85 9.23
C PRO A 32 5.28 0.13 8.05
N LEU A 33 5.72 -0.36 6.87
CA LEU A 33 5.73 0.43 5.63
C LEU A 33 4.33 0.67 5.05
N VAL A 34 3.35 -0.06 5.55
CA VAL A 34 1.92 0.06 5.17
C VAL A 34 1.07 -0.33 6.37
N GLN A 35 -0.05 0.36 6.55
CA GLN A 35 -1.08 0.04 7.54
C GLN A 35 -2.36 -0.45 6.85
N VAL A 36 -3.28 -1.00 7.64
CA VAL A 36 -4.61 -1.41 7.13
C VAL A 36 -5.32 -0.21 6.49
N GLY A 37 -5.81 -0.42 5.27
CA GLY A 37 -6.47 0.63 4.47
C GLY A 37 -5.54 1.42 3.56
N GLU A 38 -4.23 1.22 3.64
CA GLU A 38 -3.25 1.94 2.85
C GLU A 38 -2.71 1.11 1.68
N PHE A 39 -2.10 1.82 0.73
CA PHE A 39 -1.37 1.25 -0.40
C PHE A 39 0.13 1.49 -0.24
N ALA A 40 0.92 0.51 -0.65
CA ALA A 40 2.38 0.65 -0.71
C ALA A 40 2.98 -0.21 -1.81
N CYS A 41 4.19 0.15 -2.25
CA CYS A 41 5.00 -0.69 -3.11
C CYS A 41 6.00 -1.46 -2.26
N LEU A 42 5.85 -2.77 -2.19
CA LEU A 42 6.65 -3.64 -1.33
C LEU A 42 7.36 -4.72 -2.13
N GLU A 43 8.54 -5.13 -1.63
CA GLU A 43 9.36 -6.18 -2.23
C GLU A 43 8.94 -7.55 -1.71
N VAL A 44 8.88 -8.52 -2.63
CA VAL A 44 8.64 -9.93 -2.29
C VAL A 44 9.91 -10.53 -1.68
N ALA A 45 9.84 -10.91 -0.41
CA ALA A 45 10.94 -11.56 0.30
C ALA A 45 11.04 -13.04 -0.04
N TRP A 46 9.93 -13.74 -0.09
CA TRP A 46 9.86 -15.16 -0.44
C TRP A 46 8.46 -15.56 -0.90
N VAL A 47 8.35 -16.76 -1.50
CA VAL A 47 7.08 -17.33 -1.97
C VAL A 47 7.00 -18.79 -1.56
N ASN A 48 5.76 -19.30 -1.38
CA ASN A 48 5.51 -20.70 -1.13
C ASN A 48 4.26 -21.17 -1.92
N GLU A 49 3.74 -22.34 -1.58
CA GLU A 49 2.55 -22.95 -2.20
C GLU A 49 1.24 -22.20 -1.95
N TYR A 50 1.19 -21.25 -1.00
CA TYR A 50 0.00 -20.47 -0.66
C TYR A 50 0.01 -19.05 -1.23
N GLY A 51 1.16 -18.48 -1.46
CA GLY A 51 1.29 -17.13 -1.99
C GLY A 51 2.66 -16.51 -1.79
N ALA A 52 2.70 -15.18 -1.78
CA ALA A 52 3.89 -14.38 -1.62
C ALA A 52 3.91 -13.69 -0.25
N PHE A 53 5.11 -13.47 0.25
CA PHE A 53 5.37 -12.80 1.52
C PHE A 53 6.26 -11.59 1.25
N LEU A 54 5.76 -10.41 1.61
CA LEU A 54 6.35 -9.13 1.30
C LEU A 54 6.97 -8.50 2.53
N ASN A 55 8.15 -7.93 2.36
CA ASN A 55 8.79 -7.15 3.42
C ASN A 55 8.02 -5.82 3.62
N TRP A 56 7.45 -5.65 4.80
CA TRP A 56 6.74 -4.43 5.21
C TRP A 56 7.34 -3.74 6.45
N GLY A 57 8.59 -4.12 6.79
CA GLY A 57 9.33 -3.50 7.89
C GLY A 57 9.14 -4.15 9.26
N LEU A 58 8.35 -5.22 9.36
CA LEU A 58 8.16 -6.00 10.57
C LEU A 58 8.84 -7.36 10.48
N MET A 59 9.00 -8.03 11.62
CA MET A 59 9.63 -9.37 11.66
C MET A 59 8.82 -10.43 10.91
N LYS A 60 7.49 -10.30 10.90
CA LYS A 60 6.60 -11.16 10.14
C LYS A 60 6.25 -10.47 8.82
N ASP A 61 6.53 -11.14 7.71
CA ASP A 61 6.23 -10.62 6.39
C ASP A 61 4.72 -10.53 6.11
N LEU A 62 4.33 -9.60 5.24
CA LEU A 62 2.95 -9.38 4.84
C LEU A 62 2.55 -10.38 3.76
N PHE A 63 1.49 -11.15 4.01
CA PHE A 63 1.04 -12.24 3.13
C PHE A 63 0.13 -11.74 2.01
N VAL A 64 0.40 -12.20 0.78
CA VAL A 64 -0.45 -12.01 -0.41
C VAL A 64 -0.82 -13.37 -0.99
N PRO A 65 -2.02 -13.89 -0.72
CA PRO A 65 -2.45 -15.18 -1.26
C PRO A 65 -2.53 -15.14 -2.80
N PHE A 66 -2.37 -16.28 -3.46
CA PHE A 66 -2.40 -16.34 -4.93
C PHE A 66 -3.69 -15.76 -5.52
N ARG A 67 -4.84 -15.97 -4.86
CA ARG A 67 -6.12 -15.40 -5.30
C ARG A 67 -6.15 -13.87 -5.32
N GLU A 68 -5.24 -13.22 -4.58
CA GLU A 68 -5.11 -11.76 -4.49
C GLU A 68 -4.00 -11.20 -5.37
N GLN A 69 -3.32 -12.02 -6.15
CA GLN A 69 -2.31 -11.61 -7.12
C GLN A 69 -2.93 -11.42 -8.51
N LYS A 70 -2.55 -10.37 -9.24
CA LYS A 70 -2.93 -10.18 -10.66
C LYS A 70 -2.10 -11.09 -11.57
N MET A 71 -0.83 -11.24 -11.22
CA MET A 71 0.13 -12.16 -11.85
C MET A 71 0.96 -12.80 -10.74
N LYS A 72 1.52 -13.96 -11.01
CA LYS A 72 2.35 -14.66 -10.04
C LYS A 72 3.53 -13.78 -9.61
N MET A 73 3.59 -13.46 -8.34
CA MET A 73 4.64 -12.62 -7.77
C MET A 73 5.97 -13.36 -7.75
N GLN A 74 7.07 -12.63 -7.96
CA GLN A 74 8.42 -13.16 -8.01
C GLN A 74 9.29 -12.53 -6.92
N VAL A 75 10.11 -13.36 -6.27
CA VAL A 75 11.05 -12.92 -5.24
C VAL A 75 11.96 -11.81 -5.76
N GLY A 76 12.21 -10.79 -4.96
CA GLY A 76 13.02 -9.62 -5.27
C GLY A 76 12.34 -8.56 -6.13
N LYS A 77 11.15 -8.83 -6.67
CA LYS A 77 10.36 -7.82 -7.38
C LYS A 77 9.43 -7.06 -6.44
N LYS A 78 9.14 -5.81 -6.81
CA LYS A 78 8.24 -4.92 -6.07
C LYS A 78 6.87 -4.86 -6.73
N TYR A 79 5.85 -4.81 -5.89
CA TYR A 79 4.45 -4.72 -6.34
C TYR A 79 3.69 -3.71 -5.48
N VAL A 80 2.80 -2.96 -6.11
CA VAL A 80 1.86 -2.11 -5.38
C VAL A 80 0.72 -2.98 -4.86
N ILE A 81 0.50 -2.90 -3.56
CA ILE A 81 -0.51 -3.67 -2.83
C ILE A 81 -1.39 -2.76 -1.97
N HIS A 82 -2.53 -3.28 -1.57
CA HIS A 82 -3.38 -2.72 -0.53
C HIS A 82 -3.40 -3.66 0.67
N ALA A 83 -3.15 -3.13 1.86
CA ALA A 83 -3.22 -3.89 3.09
C ALA A 83 -4.63 -3.83 3.68
N HIS A 84 -5.19 -4.97 4.05
CA HIS A 84 -6.51 -5.08 4.64
C HIS A 84 -6.56 -6.18 5.70
N LEU A 85 -7.58 -6.13 6.54
CA LEU A 85 -7.86 -7.18 7.49
C LEU A 85 -8.61 -8.31 6.78
N ASP A 86 -8.16 -9.54 6.93
CA ASP A 86 -8.88 -10.71 6.43
C ASP A 86 -10.03 -11.03 7.39
N ASP A 87 -11.25 -11.10 6.84
CA ASP A 87 -12.48 -11.24 7.64
C ASP A 87 -12.58 -12.60 8.37
N GLU A 88 -11.91 -13.62 7.86
CA GLU A 88 -11.94 -14.97 8.45
C GLU A 88 -10.86 -15.17 9.51
N SER A 89 -9.64 -14.77 9.21
CA SER A 89 -8.48 -15.01 10.09
C SER A 89 -8.14 -13.84 11.00
N TYR A 90 -8.73 -12.67 10.78
CA TYR A 90 -8.41 -11.41 11.45
C TYR A 90 -6.92 -11.02 11.35
N ARG A 91 -6.22 -11.55 10.34
CA ARG A 91 -4.83 -11.22 10.04
C ARG A 91 -4.77 -10.06 9.04
N ILE A 92 -3.74 -9.26 9.16
CA ILE A 92 -3.43 -8.27 8.13
C ILE A 92 -2.82 -9.01 6.95
N VAL A 93 -3.46 -8.88 5.79
CA VAL A 93 -3.05 -9.47 4.52
C VAL A 93 -3.04 -8.40 3.43
N ALA A 94 -2.52 -8.70 2.27
CA ALA A 94 -2.47 -7.74 1.18
C ALA A 94 -3.04 -8.30 -0.13
N SER A 95 -3.47 -7.40 -0.99
CA SER A 95 -3.97 -7.68 -2.33
C SER A 95 -3.26 -6.81 -3.37
N ALA A 96 -2.84 -7.40 -4.47
CA ALA A 96 -2.37 -6.69 -5.66
C ALA A 96 -3.52 -6.27 -6.59
N LYS A 97 -4.76 -6.63 -6.26
CA LYS A 97 -5.97 -6.23 -6.99
C LYS A 97 -6.44 -4.84 -6.53
N VAL A 98 -5.56 -3.87 -6.68
CA VAL A 98 -5.66 -2.49 -6.18
C VAL A 98 -6.98 -1.82 -6.57
N ASP A 99 -7.47 -2.05 -7.79
CA ASP A 99 -8.72 -1.47 -8.31
C ASP A 99 -9.94 -1.70 -7.39
N ARG A 100 -9.94 -2.79 -6.62
CA ARG A 100 -11.07 -3.14 -5.75
C ARG A 100 -11.21 -2.26 -4.52
N TYR A 101 -10.09 -1.65 -4.12
CA TYR A 101 -9.97 -0.87 -2.88
C TYR A 101 -9.95 0.64 -3.13
N LEU A 102 -9.96 1.06 -4.40
CA LEU A 102 -10.06 2.47 -4.76
C LEU A 102 -11.52 2.91 -4.72
N SER A 103 -11.75 4.13 -4.21
CA SER A 103 -13.07 4.71 -4.14
C SER A 103 -13.67 4.89 -5.54
N LYS A 104 -14.96 4.64 -5.64
CA LYS A 104 -15.79 4.92 -6.82
C LYS A 104 -16.59 6.20 -6.68
N GLU A 105 -16.52 6.83 -5.52
CA GLU A 105 -17.18 8.10 -5.25
C GLU A 105 -16.42 9.25 -5.92
N ALA A 106 -17.12 10.35 -6.15
CA ALA A 106 -16.49 11.56 -6.67
C ALA A 106 -15.46 12.09 -5.67
N ALA A 107 -14.26 12.37 -6.16
CA ALA A 107 -13.19 12.88 -5.31
C ALA A 107 -13.49 14.33 -4.89
N PRO A 108 -13.23 14.70 -3.62
CA PRO A 108 -13.55 16.02 -3.08
C PRO A 108 -12.46 17.08 -3.41
N TYR A 109 -11.80 16.94 -4.55
CA TYR A 109 -10.72 17.84 -4.97
C TYR A 109 -11.18 18.87 -6.00
N GLN A 110 -10.39 19.92 -6.14
CA GLN A 110 -10.53 20.95 -7.16
C GLN A 110 -9.26 21.06 -8.00
N ALA A 111 -9.38 21.62 -9.19
CA ALA A 111 -8.22 21.92 -10.03
C ALA A 111 -7.26 22.86 -9.28
N GLY A 112 -5.98 22.47 -9.23
CA GLY A 112 -4.94 23.18 -8.52
C GLY A 112 -4.62 22.62 -7.12
N ASP A 113 -5.43 21.71 -6.58
CA ASP A 113 -5.13 21.08 -5.29
C ASP A 113 -3.85 20.23 -5.38
N GLU A 114 -2.95 20.40 -4.42
CA GLU A 114 -1.77 19.55 -4.25
C GLU A 114 -2.17 18.26 -3.52
N VAL A 115 -1.74 17.12 -4.04
CA VAL A 115 -2.03 15.80 -3.48
C VAL A 115 -0.81 14.90 -3.50
N ASP A 116 -0.75 13.94 -2.59
CA ASP A 116 0.25 12.88 -2.60
C ASP A 116 -0.24 11.72 -3.46
N ILE A 117 0.61 11.26 -4.37
CA ILE A 117 0.29 10.17 -5.27
C ILE A 117 1.30 9.03 -5.17
N LEU A 118 0.82 7.80 -5.33
CA LEU A 118 1.62 6.60 -5.51
C LEU A 118 1.46 6.12 -6.95
N ILE A 119 2.56 6.08 -7.70
CA ILE A 119 2.58 5.56 -9.06
C ILE A 119 2.34 4.05 -9.03
N TRP A 120 1.28 3.62 -9.67
CA TRP A 120 0.82 2.25 -9.56
C TRP A 120 1.09 1.41 -10.80
N GLN A 121 0.80 1.93 -12.00
CA GLN A 121 0.91 1.17 -13.23
C GLN A 121 1.20 2.07 -14.43
N LYS A 122 2.17 1.69 -15.26
CA LYS A 122 2.38 2.31 -16.58
C LYS A 122 1.28 1.88 -17.54
N THR A 123 0.79 2.82 -18.33
CA THR A 123 -0.20 2.62 -19.42
C THR A 123 0.29 3.30 -20.69
N ASP A 124 -0.41 3.08 -21.79
CA ASP A 124 -0.10 3.73 -23.08
C ASP A 124 -0.27 5.25 -23.04
N LEU A 125 -1.12 5.77 -22.16
CA LEU A 125 -1.40 7.20 -22.00
C LEU A 125 -0.51 7.91 -20.97
N GLY A 126 0.16 7.15 -20.10
CA GLY A 126 0.91 7.67 -18.98
C GLY A 126 0.92 6.70 -17.79
N PHE A 127 0.74 7.20 -16.59
CA PHE A 127 0.73 6.39 -15.38
C PHE A 127 -0.60 6.47 -14.65
N LYS A 128 -1.11 5.33 -14.24
CA LYS A 128 -2.13 5.28 -13.19
C LYS A 128 -1.49 5.57 -11.85
N ALA A 129 -2.15 6.41 -11.06
CA ALA A 129 -1.73 6.80 -9.73
C ALA A 129 -2.85 6.58 -8.70
N ILE A 130 -2.45 6.30 -7.47
CA ILE A 130 -3.32 6.26 -6.30
C ILE A 130 -3.15 7.60 -5.59
N ILE A 131 -4.25 8.35 -5.45
CA ILE A 131 -4.28 9.68 -4.86
C ILE A 131 -4.76 9.55 -3.43
N GLU A 132 -3.96 10.07 -2.47
CA GLU A 132 -4.28 10.11 -1.05
C GLU A 132 -4.78 8.77 -0.47
N ASN A 133 -4.19 7.64 -0.90
CA ASN A 133 -4.60 6.28 -0.50
C ASN A 133 -6.08 5.94 -0.78
N MET A 134 -6.76 6.66 -1.67
CA MET A 134 -8.19 6.48 -1.83
C MET A 134 -8.69 6.52 -3.27
N TYR A 135 -8.21 7.43 -4.10
CA TYR A 135 -8.76 7.66 -5.43
C TYR A 135 -7.82 7.23 -6.54
N SER A 136 -8.38 6.92 -7.70
CA SER A 136 -7.62 6.62 -8.91
C SER A 136 -7.46 7.87 -9.77
N GLY A 137 -6.23 8.14 -10.20
CA GLY A 137 -5.93 9.20 -11.15
C GLY A 137 -5.09 8.70 -12.32
N LEU A 138 -5.05 9.50 -13.39
CA LEU A 138 -4.22 9.29 -14.55
C LEU A 138 -3.28 10.48 -14.74
N LEU A 139 -1.98 10.19 -14.72
CA LEU A 139 -0.94 11.16 -15.01
C LEU A 139 -0.48 10.96 -16.45
N TYR A 140 -0.81 11.91 -17.33
CA TYR A 140 -0.49 11.82 -18.76
C TYR A 140 1.01 12.01 -19.02
N ASP A 141 1.57 11.27 -19.97
CA ASP A 141 2.99 11.39 -20.35
C ASP A 141 3.38 12.82 -20.73
N SER A 142 2.47 13.58 -21.34
CA SER A 142 2.67 14.99 -21.70
C SER A 142 2.81 15.94 -20.51
N GLU A 143 2.38 15.54 -19.33
CA GLU A 143 2.42 16.33 -18.09
C GLU A 143 3.58 15.89 -17.16
N ILE A 144 4.41 14.95 -17.60
CA ILE A 144 5.49 14.37 -16.80
C ILE A 144 6.81 14.98 -17.27
N PHE A 145 7.46 15.71 -16.38
CA PHE A 145 8.75 16.38 -16.65
C PHE A 145 9.94 15.73 -15.92
N GLN A 146 9.69 14.58 -15.28
CA GLN A 146 10.70 13.81 -14.56
C GLN A 146 10.54 12.32 -14.82
N SER A 147 11.60 11.55 -14.56
CA SER A 147 11.50 10.10 -14.67
C SER A 147 10.66 9.54 -13.52
N LEU A 148 9.60 8.79 -13.86
CA LEU A 148 8.72 8.13 -12.92
C LEU A 148 8.72 6.62 -13.13
N HIS A 149 8.62 5.90 -12.01
CA HIS A 149 8.56 4.45 -11.97
C HIS A 149 7.39 3.97 -11.11
N THR A 150 6.92 2.78 -11.38
CA THR A 150 5.94 2.13 -10.51
C THR A 150 6.50 2.01 -9.09
N GLY A 151 5.73 2.48 -8.11
CA GLY A 151 6.11 2.52 -6.70
C GLY A 151 6.61 3.87 -6.21
N ASP A 152 6.87 4.81 -7.10
CA ASP A 152 7.28 6.16 -6.70
C ASP A 152 6.13 6.88 -5.99
N ARG A 153 6.48 7.58 -4.90
CA ARG A 153 5.59 8.51 -4.22
C ARG A 153 6.04 9.93 -4.52
N VAL A 154 5.15 10.71 -5.10
CA VAL A 154 5.43 12.10 -5.50
C VAL A 154 4.23 12.98 -5.19
N LYS A 155 4.48 14.29 -5.10
CA LYS A 155 3.42 15.30 -5.05
C LYS A 155 3.00 15.66 -6.47
N ALA A 156 1.70 15.86 -6.66
CA ALA A 156 1.12 16.26 -7.93
C ALA A 156 0.01 17.27 -7.71
N PHE A 157 -0.43 17.92 -8.77
CA PHE A 157 -1.55 18.85 -8.74
C PHE A 157 -2.73 18.30 -9.54
N ILE A 158 -3.92 18.42 -8.99
CA ILE A 158 -5.15 18.06 -9.70
C ILE A 158 -5.34 19.03 -10.88
N LYS A 159 -5.34 18.51 -12.09
CA LYS A 159 -5.60 19.31 -13.30
C LYS A 159 -7.09 19.43 -13.57
N GLN A 160 -7.80 18.31 -13.53
CA GLN A 160 -9.25 18.27 -13.65
C GLN A 160 -9.82 17.00 -13.07
N ILE A 161 -11.09 17.04 -12.71
CA ILE A 161 -11.90 15.87 -12.38
C ILE A 161 -12.88 15.66 -13.54
N ARG A 162 -12.89 14.46 -14.08
CA ARG A 162 -13.79 14.11 -15.20
C ARG A 162 -15.20 13.90 -14.69
N GLU A 163 -16.18 14.00 -15.60
CA GLU A 163 -17.60 13.74 -15.30
C GLU A 163 -17.85 12.31 -14.78
N ASP A 164 -16.98 11.35 -15.15
CA ASP A 164 -17.01 9.98 -14.64
C ASP A 164 -16.34 9.80 -13.24
N GLY A 165 -15.97 10.92 -12.60
CA GLY A 165 -15.34 10.94 -11.26
C GLY A 165 -13.85 10.57 -11.25
N LYS A 166 -13.23 10.30 -12.40
CA LYS A 166 -11.78 10.05 -12.48
C LYS A 166 -10.99 11.35 -12.51
N ILE A 167 -9.80 11.28 -11.96
CA ILE A 167 -8.85 12.38 -11.84
C ILE A 167 -7.72 12.20 -12.85
#